data_ad441e981e2b5cc0c5a45edc5d072247
#
_entry.id   ad441e981e2b5cc0c5a45edc5d072247
#
_cell.length_a   1.000
_cell.length_b   1.000
_cell.length_c   1.000
_cell.angle_alpha   90.00
_cell.angle_beta   90.00
_cell.angle_gamma   90.00
#
_symmetry.space_group_name_H-M   'P 1'
#
loop_
_entity.id
_entity.type
_entity.pdbx_description
1 polymer ?
#
loop_
_entity_poly.entity_id
_entity_poly.type
_entity_poly.pdbx_seq_one_letter_code
_entity_poly.pdbx_strand_id
1 'polypeptide(L)'
;MRDRESARKRAQELVSQMTLEEKASQLKYDSPAIPRLHVPAYNWWNEGLHGVARAGVATSFPQAIGMAAAFDTELMEQVGQVVGVEGRAKYNAYSAQEDRDIYKGLTFWSPNVNIFRDPRWGRGHE
;
A
#
# COMPACT_ATOMS: atom_id res chain seq x y z
N MET A 1 6.74 -17.99 -4.26
CA MET A 1 6.97 -16.62 -4.79
C MET A 1 6.50 -16.61 -6.24
N ARG A 2 5.44 -15.85 -6.59
CA ARG A 2 5.04 -15.73 -8.00
C ARG A 2 6.18 -15.02 -8.74
N ASP A 3 6.56 -15.58 -9.88
CA ASP A 3 7.65 -15.05 -10.69
C ASP A 3 7.34 -13.60 -11.13
N ARG A 4 8.23 -12.67 -10.76
CA ARG A 4 8.11 -11.25 -11.12
C ARG A 4 8.12 -11.03 -12.64
N GLU A 5 8.81 -11.88 -13.37
CA GLU A 5 8.88 -11.80 -14.82
C GLU A 5 7.53 -12.14 -15.46
N SER A 6 6.87 -13.19 -14.99
CA SER A 6 5.51 -13.54 -15.40
C SER A 6 4.50 -12.43 -15.10
N ALA A 7 4.59 -11.80 -13.92
CA ALA A 7 3.72 -10.68 -13.57
C ALA A 7 3.96 -9.45 -14.48
N ARG A 8 5.23 -9.14 -14.78
CA ARG A 8 5.59 -8.04 -15.67
C ARG A 8 5.10 -8.28 -17.10
N LYS A 9 5.27 -9.48 -17.62
CA LYS A 9 4.77 -9.86 -18.95
C LYS A 9 3.26 -9.68 -19.05
N ARG A 10 2.53 -10.18 -18.05
CA ARG A 10 1.08 -10.04 -17.97
C ARG A 10 0.63 -8.58 -17.90
N ALA A 11 1.34 -7.75 -17.14
CA ALA A 11 1.08 -6.31 -17.08
C ALA A 11 1.31 -5.63 -18.45
N GLN A 12 2.38 -5.97 -19.15
CA GLN A 12 2.65 -5.45 -20.49
C GLN A 12 1.55 -5.85 -21.49
N GLU A 13 1.08 -7.09 -21.45
CA GLU A 13 -0.02 -7.57 -22.28
C GLU A 13 -1.31 -6.78 -22.02
N LEU A 14 -1.66 -6.53 -20.75
CA LEU A 14 -2.82 -5.71 -20.39
C LEU A 14 -2.66 -4.26 -20.88
N VAL A 15 -1.53 -3.64 -20.61
CA VAL A 15 -1.26 -2.25 -21.03
C VAL A 15 -1.29 -2.10 -22.56
N SER A 16 -0.84 -3.11 -23.31
CA SER A 16 -0.90 -3.06 -24.78
C SER A 16 -2.32 -3.02 -25.35
N GLN A 17 -3.28 -3.54 -24.60
CA GLN A 17 -4.69 -3.56 -24.98
C GLN A 17 -5.49 -2.33 -24.49
N MET A 18 -4.91 -1.49 -23.63
CA MET A 18 -5.55 -0.28 -23.10
C MET A 18 -5.56 0.84 -24.13
N THR A 19 -6.65 1.62 -24.17
CA THR A 19 -6.68 2.90 -24.88
C THR A 19 -5.81 3.93 -24.17
N LEU A 20 -5.57 5.07 -24.81
CA LEU A 20 -4.80 6.16 -24.19
C LEU A 20 -5.52 6.71 -22.94
N GLU A 21 -6.83 6.87 -23.01
CA GLU A 21 -7.67 7.33 -21.91
C GLU A 21 -7.64 6.36 -20.74
N GLU A 22 -7.72 5.04 -21.00
CA GLU A 22 -7.60 4.02 -19.98
C GLU A 22 -6.21 4.04 -19.32
N LYS A 23 -5.13 4.16 -20.10
CA LYS A 23 -3.77 4.30 -19.56
C LYS A 23 -3.66 5.53 -18.67
N ALA A 24 -4.15 6.68 -19.12
CA ALA A 24 -4.13 7.91 -18.35
C ALA A 24 -4.92 7.78 -17.04
N SER A 25 -6.06 7.11 -17.07
CA SER A 25 -6.90 6.90 -15.88
C SER A 25 -6.23 6.10 -14.78
N GLN A 26 -5.28 5.23 -15.14
CA GLN A 26 -4.53 4.40 -14.16
C GLN A 26 -3.41 5.17 -13.43
N LEU A 27 -3.11 6.40 -13.82
CA LEU A 27 -1.99 7.18 -13.26
C LEU A 27 -2.34 7.98 -12.00
N LYS A 28 -3.55 7.84 -11.47
CA LYS A 28 -3.98 8.50 -10.23
C LYS A 28 -4.16 7.49 -9.08
N TYR A 29 -4.24 8.01 -7.86
CA TYR A 29 -4.31 7.16 -6.66
C TYR A 29 -5.57 6.28 -6.59
N ASP A 30 -6.68 6.73 -7.15
CA ASP A 30 -7.96 6.04 -7.27
C ASP A 30 -8.14 5.49 -8.69
N SER A 31 -7.32 4.53 -9.07
CA SER A 31 -7.37 3.92 -10.40
C SER A 31 -8.71 3.21 -10.63
N PRO A 32 -9.50 3.62 -11.64
CA PRO A 32 -10.78 3.00 -11.93
C PRO A 32 -10.63 1.59 -12.51
N ALA A 33 -11.69 0.80 -12.41
CA ALA A 33 -11.76 -0.50 -13.08
C ALA A 33 -11.73 -0.35 -14.60
N ILE A 34 -11.20 -1.36 -15.29
CA ILE A 34 -11.33 -1.53 -16.74
C ILE A 34 -12.04 -2.87 -16.99
N PRO A 35 -13.39 -2.91 -16.97
CA PRO A 35 -14.15 -4.15 -16.96
C PRO A 35 -13.86 -5.05 -18.18
N ARG A 36 -13.70 -4.46 -19.37
CA ARG A 36 -13.42 -5.21 -20.60
C ARG A 36 -12.09 -5.98 -20.57
N LEU A 37 -11.15 -5.57 -19.71
CA LEU A 37 -9.86 -6.23 -19.50
C LEU A 37 -9.80 -7.00 -18.18
N HIS A 38 -10.91 -7.10 -17.45
CA HIS A 38 -11.00 -7.70 -16.13
C HIS A 38 -9.98 -7.11 -15.12
N VAL A 39 -9.68 -5.80 -15.27
CA VAL A 39 -8.84 -5.06 -14.32
C VAL A 39 -9.76 -4.43 -13.28
N PRO A 40 -9.66 -4.83 -12.00
CA PRO A 40 -10.47 -4.23 -10.94
C PRO A 40 -10.00 -2.81 -10.62
N ALA A 41 -10.87 -2.00 -10.02
CA ALA A 41 -10.46 -0.75 -9.41
C ALA A 41 -9.42 -0.99 -8.31
N TYR A 42 -8.51 -0.04 -8.12
CA TYR A 42 -7.50 -0.12 -7.08
C TYR A 42 -7.21 1.26 -6.50
N ASN A 43 -7.15 1.35 -5.17
CA ASN A 43 -6.73 2.56 -4.51
C ASN A 43 -5.27 2.40 -4.01
N TRP A 44 -4.40 3.29 -4.49
CA TRP A 44 -2.97 3.29 -4.19
C TRP A 44 -2.64 3.97 -2.87
N TRP A 45 -3.62 4.63 -2.24
CA TRP A 45 -3.41 5.37 -1.00
C TRP A 45 -3.73 4.53 0.23
N ASN A 46 -2.68 3.95 0.80
CA ASN A 46 -2.79 3.10 1.99
C ASN A 46 -1.68 3.46 2.97
N GLU A 47 -2.02 3.57 4.24
CA GLU A 47 -1.12 4.00 5.30
C GLU A 47 -0.80 2.85 6.26
N GLY A 48 0.46 2.77 6.68
CA GLY A 48 0.95 1.72 7.57
C GLY A 48 2.24 2.10 8.31
N LEU A 49 2.44 3.39 8.65
CA LEU A 49 3.66 3.88 9.26
C LEU A 49 3.96 3.23 10.63
N HIS A 50 2.93 2.99 11.42
CA HIS A 50 3.03 2.30 12.71
C HIS A 50 1.82 1.38 12.98
N GLY A 51 1.38 0.70 11.95
CA GLY A 51 0.21 -0.17 11.92
C GLY A 51 -0.69 0.18 10.73
N VAL A 52 -1.52 -0.77 10.30
CA VAL A 52 -2.44 -0.54 9.18
C VAL A 52 -3.49 0.49 9.58
N ALA A 53 -3.57 1.60 8.88
CA ALA A 53 -4.55 2.66 9.06
C ALA A 53 -5.31 2.88 7.73
N ARG A 54 -6.44 3.34 7.77
CA ARG A 54 -7.52 3.89 8.59
C ARG A 54 -8.79 3.08 8.41
N ALA A 55 -8.71 1.94 7.73
CA ALA A 55 -9.85 1.08 7.44
C ALA A 55 -10.08 0.11 8.61
N GLY A 56 -10.90 0.51 9.56
CA GLY A 56 -11.24 -0.30 10.74
C GLY A 56 -10.11 -0.42 11.76
N VAL A 57 -10.19 -1.44 12.62
CA VAL A 57 -9.23 -1.68 13.71
C VAL A 57 -8.05 -2.52 13.21
N ALA A 58 -6.86 -2.19 13.69
CA ALA A 58 -5.63 -2.95 13.49
C ALA A 58 -4.69 -2.75 14.68
N THR A 59 -3.60 -3.52 14.73
CA THR A 59 -2.55 -3.32 15.74
C THR A 59 -1.89 -1.97 15.53
N SER A 60 -1.84 -1.16 16.60
CA SER A 60 -1.14 0.14 16.61
C SER A 60 0.19 -0.02 17.33
N PHE A 61 1.26 0.34 16.65
CA PHE A 61 2.62 0.37 17.19
C PHE A 61 3.02 1.79 17.60
N PRO A 62 4.12 1.97 18.35
CA PRO A 62 4.69 3.29 18.59
C PRO A 62 5.04 4.02 17.28
N GLN A 63 5.17 5.33 17.34
CA GLN A 63 5.66 6.12 16.20
C GLN A 63 7.02 5.61 15.70
N ALA A 64 7.30 5.80 14.42
CA ALA A 64 8.51 5.32 13.78
C ALA A 64 9.81 5.77 14.49
N ILE A 65 9.84 7.02 14.99
CA ILE A 65 10.99 7.53 15.77
C ILE A 65 11.21 6.73 17.07
N GLY A 66 10.14 6.34 17.75
CA GLY A 66 10.21 5.52 18.97
C GLY A 66 10.67 4.10 18.67
N MET A 67 10.16 3.50 17.62
CA MET A 67 10.58 2.17 17.17
C MET A 67 12.04 2.16 16.72
N ALA A 68 12.47 3.17 15.97
CA ALA A 68 13.86 3.30 15.51
C ALA A 68 14.83 3.48 16.68
N ALA A 69 14.43 4.15 17.75
CA ALA A 69 15.24 4.34 18.96
C ALA A 69 15.53 3.04 19.71
N ALA A 70 14.79 1.97 19.46
CA ALA A 70 15.08 0.64 20.02
C ALA A 70 16.33 -0.02 19.44
N PHE A 71 16.77 0.38 18.24
CA PHE A 71 17.90 -0.24 17.51
C PHE A 71 17.79 -1.77 17.37
N ASP A 72 16.56 -2.28 17.29
CA ASP A 72 16.24 -3.71 17.23
C ASP A 72 15.66 -4.06 15.85
N THR A 73 16.47 -4.58 14.98
CA THR A 73 16.10 -4.93 13.60
C THR A 73 15.16 -6.14 13.55
N GLU A 74 15.29 -7.09 14.47
CA GLU A 74 14.42 -8.27 14.54
C GLU A 74 13.01 -7.88 14.95
N LEU A 75 12.90 -6.98 15.94
CA LEU A 75 11.61 -6.41 16.33
C LEU A 75 10.95 -5.67 15.16
N MET A 76 11.71 -4.89 14.40
CA MET A 76 11.18 -4.17 13.24
C MET A 76 10.70 -5.12 12.15
N GLU A 77 11.37 -6.24 11.93
CA GLU A 77 10.89 -7.26 11.00
C GLU A 77 9.55 -7.87 11.47
N GLN A 78 9.42 -8.18 12.76
CA GLN A 78 8.18 -8.69 13.33
C GLN A 78 7.02 -7.68 13.19
N VAL A 79 7.27 -6.39 13.44
CA VAL A 79 6.29 -5.32 13.21
C VAL A 79 5.86 -5.30 11.74
N GLY A 80 6.80 -5.36 10.82
CA GLY A 80 6.54 -5.42 9.38
C GLY A 80 5.71 -6.65 8.98
N GLN A 81 5.96 -7.80 9.60
CA GLN A 81 5.17 -9.01 9.38
C GLN A 81 3.72 -8.85 9.85
N VAL A 82 3.49 -8.28 11.03
CA VAL A 82 2.15 -8.02 11.55
C VAL A 82 1.39 -7.06 10.62
N VAL A 83 2.01 -5.95 10.24
CA VAL A 83 1.42 -4.99 9.29
C VAL A 83 1.08 -5.66 7.95
N GLY A 84 1.99 -6.48 7.44
CA GLY A 84 1.78 -7.21 6.18
C GLY A 84 0.62 -8.21 6.25
N VAL A 85 0.51 -8.96 7.35
CA VAL A 85 -0.58 -9.93 7.57
C VAL A 85 -1.92 -9.22 7.74
N GLU A 86 -1.99 -8.20 8.59
CA GLU A 86 -3.23 -7.45 8.83
C GLU A 86 -3.68 -6.71 7.57
N GLY A 87 -2.76 -6.09 6.84
CA GLY A 87 -3.06 -5.44 5.57
C GLY A 87 -3.61 -6.42 4.53
N ARG A 88 -3.02 -7.59 4.43
CA ARG A 88 -3.51 -8.67 3.54
C ARG A 88 -4.89 -9.17 3.94
N ALA A 89 -5.13 -9.39 5.22
CA ALA A 89 -6.41 -9.86 5.74
C ALA A 89 -7.53 -8.84 5.45
N LYS A 90 -7.27 -7.56 5.71
CA LYS A 90 -8.21 -6.48 5.41
C LYS A 90 -8.50 -6.36 3.91
N TYR A 91 -7.46 -6.35 3.08
CA TYR A 91 -7.63 -6.32 1.63
C TYR A 91 -8.51 -7.48 1.14
N ASN A 92 -8.26 -8.70 1.63
CA ASN A 92 -9.05 -9.86 1.22
C ASN A 92 -10.52 -9.72 1.64
N ALA A 93 -10.78 -9.27 2.87
CA ALA A 93 -12.13 -9.09 3.39
C ALA A 93 -12.91 -8.02 2.62
N TYR A 94 -12.31 -6.85 2.42
CA TYR A 94 -12.97 -5.75 1.67
C TYR A 94 -13.14 -6.10 0.18
N SER A 95 -12.12 -6.67 -0.45
CA SER A 95 -12.19 -7.06 -1.86
C SER A 95 -13.23 -8.13 -2.15
N ALA A 96 -13.49 -9.02 -1.20
CA ALA A 96 -14.57 -10.01 -1.32
C ALA A 96 -15.98 -9.37 -1.33
N GLN A 97 -16.11 -8.15 -0.83
CA GLN A 97 -17.32 -7.33 -0.84
C GLN A 97 -17.30 -6.27 -1.95
N GLU A 98 -16.36 -6.36 -2.88
CA GLU A 98 -16.11 -5.37 -3.94
C GLU A 98 -15.76 -3.95 -3.42
N ASP A 99 -15.42 -3.82 -2.14
CA ASP A 99 -15.00 -2.59 -1.52
C ASP A 99 -13.50 -2.37 -1.75
N ARG A 100 -13.17 -1.42 -2.62
CA ARG A 100 -11.81 -1.07 -3.03
C ARG A 100 -11.49 0.39 -2.79
N ASP A 101 -12.09 0.94 -1.76
CA ASP A 101 -11.95 2.34 -1.38
C ASP A 101 -10.55 2.64 -0.78
N ILE A 102 -10.30 3.90 -0.50
CA ILE A 102 -9.06 4.40 0.13
C ILE A 102 -8.74 3.62 1.42
N TYR A 103 -7.47 3.37 1.68
CA TYR A 103 -6.93 2.63 2.83
C TYR A 103 -7.21 1.12 2.85
N LYS A 104 -7.76 0.56 1.79
CA LYS A 104 -8.14 -0.87 1.69
C LYS A 104 -7.31 -1.66 0.69
N GLY A 105 -6.26 -1.05 0.16
CA GLY A 105 -5.31 -1.69 -0.76
C GLY A 105 -4.10 -2.31 -0.07
N LEU A 106 -3.08 -2.63 -0.86
CA LEU A 106 -1.85 -3.31 -0.41
C LEU A 106 -0.57 -2.52 -0.69
N THR A 107 -0.68 -1.34 -1.24
CA THR A 107 0.45 -0.46 -1.51
C THR A 107 0.60 0.51 -0.34
N PHE A 108 1.37 0.14 0.67
CA PHE A 108 1.56 0.97 1.85
C PHE A 108 2.65 2.02 1.63
N TRP A 109 2.36 3.25 2.01
CA TRP A 109 3.29 4.38 2.01
C TRP A 109 4.14 4.34 3.30
N SER A 110 4.92 3.27 3.44
CA SER A 110 5.62 2.89 4.65
C SER A 110 6.79 1.96 4.29
N PRO A 111 7.90 1.99 5.04
CA PRO A 111 8.23 2.98 6.07
C PRO A 111 8.51 4.36 5.48
N ASN A 112 8.46 5.42 6.32
CA ASN A 112 8.89 6.74 5.89
C ASN A 112 10.42 6.79 5.76
N VAL A 113 10.91 6.90 4.54
CA VAL A 113 12.36 6.97 4.24
C VAL A 113 12.86 8.40 4.01
N ASN A 114 11.96 9.38 4.05
CA ASN A 114 12.30 10.79 3.95
C ASN A 114 12.86 11.29 5.27
N ILE A 115 14.16 11.54 5.29
CA ILE A 115 14.82 12.09 6.47
C ILE A 115 14.33 13.51 6.73
N PHE A 116 13.91 13.76 7.96
CA PHE A 116 13.61 15.09 8.47
C PHE A 116 14.89 15.97 8.44
N ARG A 117 14.85 17.08 7.72
CA ARG A 117 16.01 17.95 7.50
C ARG A 117 15.84 19.37 8.00
N ASP A 118 14.60 19.83 8.14
CA ASP A 118 14.27 21.21 8.50
C ASP A 118 13.02 21.24 9.37
N PRO A 119 13.03 21.96 10.50
CA PRO A 119 11.89 22.00 11.44
C PRO A 119 10.61 22.58 10.82
N ARG A 120 10.72 23.32 9.72
CA ARG A 120 9.57 23.84 8.98
C ARG A 120 8.85 22.80 8.15
N TRP A 121 9.44 21.64 7.95
CA TRP A 121 8.88 20.57 7.12
C TRP A 121 7.68 19.86 7.76
N GLY A 122 7.53 19.91 9.07
CA GLY A 122 6.38 19.39 9.78
C GLY A 122 6.27 17.88 9.91
N ARG A 123 7.28 17.12 9.50
CA ARG A 123 7.28 15.65 9.49
C ARG A 123 8.18 14.99 10.56
N GLY A 124 8.57 15.72 11.59
CA GLY A 124 9.51 15.22 12.59
C GLY A 124 8.99 14.06 13.47
N HIS A 125 7.69 13.78 13.41
CA HIS A 125 7.05 12.72 14.19
C HIS A 125 6.56 11.52 13.33
N GLU A 126 6.87 11.52 12.06
CA GLU A 126 6.50 10.41 11.18
C GLU A 126 7.54 9.29 11.14
#